data_5ab5dea599eae35abfca3d1a145b9cab
#
_entry.id   5ab5dea599eae35abfca3d1a145b9cab
#
_cell.length_a   1.000
_cell.length_b   1.000
_cell.length_c   1.000
_cell.angle_alpha   90.00
_cell.angle_beta   90.00
_cell.angle_gamma   90.00
#
_symmetry.space_group_name_H-M   'P 1'
#
loop_
_entity.id
_entity.type
_entity.pdbx_description
1 polymer ?
#
loop_
_entity_poly.entity_id
_entity_poly.type
_entity_poly.pdbx_seq_one_letter_code
_entity_poly.pdbx_strand_id
1 'polypeptide(L)'
;FSEKNLPLLTSDAKLSKEYDAIIGSQTVRWEGEEVTLTQLSPVMLKTDRKNREKAWKMAAKRRLEDRQSINEIWIKILKTRMSIAKNSGYGDYRAWRWEYLKRFDYTPEDCLTFHRSIEKVIVPLADKLLKNRKEALGLEKLKPWDLSVDIYGREPLSPFKDAGELEDKCHNIFKSVDPVLGEYFGVMRKENLLDLDNRKGKAPGGYCTEYPFQRLPFIFMNAVGTHSDVQTMIHEGGHAFHVFESAELPFSSQRDVGMEFAEVASMAMELLASPYLTVDNGGFYTDKESSRARIEHLEKIIMFWPYMAVVDAFQHWAYTNPDKALNPDNCDSEWSDLWKRFQMSEHIDYSDCGDIISTGWHNKLHIYHVPFYYVEYGMAQLGSIQIWGNSLRDRKKAIQDYRAALSLGGNATLPELYEAAGAKFSFDDETLLNAANLISLGCILGEN
;
A
#
# COMPACT_ATOMS: atom_id res chain seq x y z
N PHE A 1 18.19 -5.42 23.62
CA PHE A 1 17.46 -6.68 23.82
C PHE A 1 17.14 -6.89 25.30
N SER A 2 15.94 -7.37 25.63
CA SER A 2 15.53 -7.74 26.99
C SER A 2 14.86 -9.12 26.96
N GLU A 3 15.41 -10.09 27.68
CA GLU A 3 14.82 -11.44 27.80
C GLU A 3 13.40 -11.41 28.38
N LYS A 4 13.09 -10.41 29.21
CA LYS A 4 11.75 -10.19 29.76
C LYS A 4 10.70 -9.90 28.65
N ASN A 5 11.13 -9.48 27.47
CA ASN A 5 10.25 -9.18 26.36
C ASN A 5 9.90 -10.40 25.49
N LEU A 6 10.63 -11.53 25.59
CA LEU A 6 10.32 -12.71 24.79
C LEU A 6 8.86 -13.20 24.93
N PRO A 7 8.33 -13.38 26.17
CA PRO A 7 6.93 -13.75 26.33
C PRO A 7 5.95 -12.66 25.89
N LEU A 8 6.33 -11.38 25.99
CA LEU A 8 5.49 -10.26 25.56
C LEU A 8 5.44 -10.16 24.03
N LEU A 9 6.55 -10.35 23.32
CA LEU A 9 6.59 -10.41 21.87
C LEU A 9 5.76 -11.59 21.34
N THR A 10 5.83 -12.74 22.01
CA THR A 10 4.98 -13.89 21.69
C THR A 10 3.50 -13.57 21.92
N SER A 11 3.17 -12.85 22.99
CA SER A 11 1.80 -12.42 23.28
C SER A 11 1.29 -11.43 22.24
N ASP A 12 2.11 -10.43 21.84
CA ASP A 12 1.77 -9.46 20.79
C ASP A 12 1.46 -10.16 19.47
N ALA A 13 2.32 -11.12 19.06
CA ALA A 13 2.09 -11.92 17.85
C ALA A 13 0.79 -12.76 17.92
N LYS A 14 0.45 -13.34 19.07
CA LYS A 14 -0.81 -14.08 19.26
C LYS A 14 -2.03 -13.16 19.17
N LEU A 15 -1.97 -11.99 19.79
CA LEU A 15 -3.05 -10.99 19.73
C LEU A 15 -3.27 -10.49 18.29
N SER A 16 -2.19 -10.31 17.52
CA SER A 16 -2.29 -10.00 16.10
C SER A 16 -3.00 -11.11 15.33
N LYS A 17 -2.76 -12.39 15.65
CA LYS A 17 -3.47 -13.53 15.04
C LYS A 17 -4.94 -13.64 15.49
N GLU A 18 -5.26 -13.24 16.73
CA GLU A 18 -6.66 -13.14 17.18
C GLU A 18 -7.41 -12.07 16.36
N TYR A 19 -6.76 -10.93 16.09
CA TYR A 19 -7.31 -9.91 15.19
C TYR A 19 -7.55 -10.47 13.78
N ASP A 20 -6.58 -11.20 13.18
CA ASP A 20 -6.74 -11.84 11.87
C ASP A 20 -7.95 -12.77 11.84
N ALA A 21 -8.15 -13.56 12.90
CA ALA A 21 -9.27 -14.48 12.98
C ALA A 21 -10.63 -13.75 12.98
N ILE A 22 -10.73 -12.62 13.68
CA ILE A 22 -11.95 -11.80 13.68
C ILE A 22 -12.18 -11.24 12.26
N ILE A 23 -11.20 -10.56 11.69
CA ILE A 23 -11.34 -9.93 10.35
C ILE A 23 -11.62 -10.99 9.28
N GLY A 24 -10.92 -12.13 9.32
CA GLY A 24 -11.09 -13.22 8.37
C GLY A 24 -12.45 -13.93 8.47
N SER A 25 -13.12 -13.84 9.61
CA SER A 25 -14.47 -14.41 9.82
C SER A 25 -15.62 -13.51 9.33
N GLN A 26 -15.32 -12.28 8.88
CA GLN A 26 -16.33 -11.33 8.45
C GLN A 26 -16.94 -11.75 7.12
N THR A 27 -18.17 -12.27 7.16
CA THR A 27 -18.96 -12.65 6.00
C THR A 27 -20.32 -11.96 6.01
N VAL A 28 -20.92 -11.86 4.83
CA VAL A 28 -22.29 -11.36 4.62
C VAL A 28 -23.02 -12.24 3.62
N ARG A 29 -24.36 -12.18 3.60
CA ARG A 29 -25.15 -12.82 2.55
C ARG A 29 -25.39 -11.86 1.39
N TRP A 30 -24.82 -12.19 0.24
CA TRP A 30 -24.97 -11.44 -1.00
C TRP A 30 -25.58 -12.33 -2.08
N GLU A 31 -26.73 -11.93 -2.64
CA GLU A 31 -27.45 -12.68 -3.70
C GLU A 31 -27.73 -14.16 -3.35
N GLY A 32 -27.94 -14.44 -2.05
CA GLY A 32 -28.23 -15.79 -1.55
C GLY A 32 -27.01 -16.58 -1.07
N GLU A 33 -25.81 -16.18 -1.46
CA GLU A 33 -24.53 -16.81 -1.11
C GLU A 33 -23.89 -16.13 0.10
N GLU A 34 -23.15 -16.91 0.91
CA GLU A 34 -22.28 -16.37 1.94
C GLU A 34 -20.94 -15.99 1.32
N VAL A 35 -20.57 -14.71 1.43
CA VAL A 35 -19.33 -14.17 0.84
C VAL A 35 -18.53 -13.38 1.88
N THR A 36 -17.22 -13.37 1.73
CA THR A 36 -16.34 -12.52 2.54
C THR A 36 -16.48 -11.04 2.11
N LEU A 37 -16.06 -10.11 2.98
CA LEU A 37 -16.09 -8.69 2.62
C LEU A 37 -15.16 -8.36 1.43
N THR A 38 -14.07 -9.11 1.26
CA THR A 38 -13.18 -8.99 0.09
C THR A 38 -13.89 -9.40 -1.20
N GLN A 39 -14.71 -10.44 -1.18
CA GLN A 39 -15.50 -10.89 -2.34
C GLN A 39 -16.60 -9.88 -2.75
N LEU A 40 -16.95 -8.92 -1.90
CA LEU A 40 -17.84 -7.80 -2.25
C LEU A 40 -17.11 -6.67 -3.00
N SER A 41 -15.79 -6.59 -2.93
CA SER A 41 -15.03 -5.47 -3.53
C SER A 41 -15.31 -5.27 -5.03
N PRO A 42 -15.46 -6.30 -5.88
CA PRO A 42 -15.81 -6.11 -7.28
C PRO A 42 -17.15 -5.41 -7.51
N VAL A 43 -18.11 -5.53 -6.57
CA VAL A 43 -19.41 -4.85 -6.66
C VAL A 43 -19.21 -3.32 -6.61
N MET A 44 -18.19 -2.83 -5.90
CA MET A 44 -17.90 -1.41 -5.78
C MET A 44 -17.40 -0.78 -7.08
N LEU A 45 -16.95 -1.59 -8.03
CA LEU A 45 -16.48 -1.16 -9.35
C LEU A 45 -17.60 -1.12 -10.40
N LYS A 46 -18.74 -1.77 -10.14
CA LYS A 46 -19.86 -1.85 -11.09
C LYS A 46 -20.60 -0.52 -11.20
N THR A 47 -21.22 -0.28 -12.35
CA THR A 47 -21.97 0.94 -12.65
C THR A 47 -23.28 1.09 -11.88
N ASP A 48 -23.89 -0.03 -11.40
CA ASP A 48 -25.12 0.00 -10.60
C ASP A 48 -24.88 0.58 -9.19
N ARG A 49 -25.23 1.87 -9.05
CA ARG A 49 -25.06 2.62 -7.80
C ARG A 49 -25.82 2.02 -6.61
N LYS A 50 -27.05 1.46 -6.85
CA LYS A 50 -27.86 0.88 -5.78
C LYS A 50 -27.21 -0.37 -5.20
N ASN A 51 -26.64 -1.21 -6.07
CA ASN A 51 -25.91 -2.38 -5.63
C ASN A 51 -24.62 -2.00 -4.90
N ARG A 52 -23.87 -0.95 -5.36
CA ARG A 52 -22.70 -0.43 -4.62
C ARG A 52 -23.08 0.05 -3.22
N GLU A 53 -24.14 0.86 -3.10
CA GLU A 53 -24.65 1.35 -1.82
C GLU A 53 -25.01 0.20 -0.89
N LYS A 54 -25.78 -0.79 -1.39
CA LYS A 54 -26.18 -1.98 -0.62
C LYS A 54 -24.97 -2.77 -0.12
N ALA A 55 -24.01 -3.07 -1.02
CA ALA A 55 -22.80 -3.81 -0.68
C ALA A 55 -21.94 -3.07 0.36
N TRP A 56 -21.73 -1.76 0.18
CA TRP A 56 -20.98 -0.93 1.10
C TRP A 56 -21.60 -0.88 2.49
N LYS A 57 -22.92 -0.63 2.57
CA LYS A 57 -23.64 -0.58 3.85
C LYS A 57 -23.63 -1.93 4.57
N MET A 58 -23.73 -3.03 3.83
CA MET A 58 -23.66 -4.39 4.42
C MET A 58 -22.27 -4.65 4.99
N ALA A 59 -21.22 -4.34 4.24
CA ALA A 59 -19.84 -4.50 4.70
C ALA A 59 -19.56 -3.60 5.93
N ALA A 60 -19.97 -2.35 5.88
CA ALA A 60 -19.81 -1.40 6.97
C ALA A 60 -20.52 -1.88 8.27
N LYS A 61 -21.78 -2.31 8.16
CA LYS A 61 -22.53 -2.86 9.29
C LYS A 61 -21.85 -4.09 9.88
N ARG A 62 -21.38 -5.03 9.03
CA ARG A 62 -20.71 -6.26 9.48
C ARG A 62 -19.43 -5.94 10.28
N ARG A 63 -18.65 -4.95 9.83
CA ARG A 63 -17.44 -4.51 10.57
C ARG A 63 -17.77 -3.96 11.96
N LEU A 64 -18.85 -3.19 12.09
CA LEU A 64 -19.27 -2.64 13.38
C LEU A 64 -19.71 -3.70 14.38
N GLU A 65 -20.16 -4.88 13.93
CA GLU A 65 -20.55 -6.00 14.81
C GLU A 65 -19.38 -6.52 15.64
N ASP A 66 -18.13 -6.40 15.14
CA ASP A 66 -16.92 -6.84 15.85
C ASP A 66 -16.22 -5.73 16.65
N ARG A 67 -16.79 -4.52 16.72
CA ARG A 67 -16.19 -3.34 17.38
C ARG A 67 -15.71 -3.68 18.80
N GLN A 68 -16.52 -4.33 19.61
CA GLN A 68 -16.20 -4.68 20.98
C GLN A 68 -14.97 -5.61 21.05
N SER A 69 -14.96 -6.68 20.26
CA SER A 69 -13.88 -7.67 20.25
C SER A 69 -12.54 -7.05 19.80
N ILE A 70 -12.59 -6.18 18.77
CA ILE A 70 -11.39 -5.48 18.28
C ILE A 70 -10.87 -4.49 19.32
N ASN A 71 -11.75 -3.75 20.01
CA ASN A 71 -11.39 -2.87 21.12
C ASN A 71 -10.68 -3.62 22.25
N GLU A 72 -11.17 -4.80 22.62
CA GLU A 72 -10.56 -5.63 23.66
C GLU A 72 -9.15 -6.12 23.26
N ILE A 73 -8.97 -6.51 22.00
CA ILE A 73 -7.65 -6.87 21.45
C ILE A 73 -6.72 -5.65 21.47
N TRP A 74 -7.19 -4.49 21.01
CA TRP A 74 -6.39 -3.26 21.02
C TRP A 74 -5.84 -2.92 22.41
N ILE A 75 -6.71 -2.95 23.42
CA ILE A 75 -6.30 -2.67 24.81
C ILE A 75 -5.20 -3.64 25.28
N LYS A 76 -5.32 -4.93 24.95
CA LYS A 76 -4.32 -5.95 25.29
C LYS A 76 -3.00 -5.70 24.54
N ILE A 77 -3.06 -5.43 23.25
CA ILE A 77 -1.90 -5.09 22.40
C ILE A 77 -1.18 -3.87 22.97
N LEU A 78 -1.90 -2.77 23.22
CA LEU A 78 -1.30 -1.53 23.70
C LEU A 78 -0.59 -1.74 25.06
N LYS A 79 -1.23 -2.42 26.02
CA LYS A 79 -0.62 -2.77 27.32
C LYS A 79 0.64 -3.63 27.18
N THR A 80 0.62 -4.60 26.27
CA THR A 80 1.77 -5.46 25.96
C THR A 80 2.93 -4.64 25.40
N ARG A 81 2.65 -3.79 24.42
CA ARG A 81 3.64 -2.92 23.77
C ARG A 81 4.24 -1.88 24.72
N MET A 82 3.42 -1.27 25.58
CA MET A 82 3.91 -0.41 26.67
C MET A 82 4.87 -1.15 27.60
N SER A 83 4.55 -2.39 27.94
CA SER A 83 5.41 -3.22 28.80
C SER A 83 6.73 -3.58 28.12
N ILE A 84 6.73 -3.85 26.83
CA ILE A 84 7.93 -4.09 26.02
C ILE A 84 8.87 -2.87 26.07
N ALA A 85 8.34 -1.68 25.83
CA ALA A 85 9.11 -0.44 25.89
C ALA A 85 9.72 -0.21 27.27
N LYS A 86 8.91 -0.32 28.31
CA LYS A 86 9.34 -0.15 29.70
C LYS A 86 10.45 -1.14 30.11
N ASN A 87 10.31 -2.42 29.76
CA ASN A 87 11.33 -3.45 30.06
C ASN A 87 12.64 -3.20 29.31
N SER A 88 12.60 -2.48 28.21
CA SER A 88 13.76 -2.10 27.39
C SER A 88 14.35 -0.74 27.77
N GLY A 89 13.77 -0.03 28.75
CA GLY A 89 14.26 1.26 29.23
C GLY A 89 13.86 2.47 28.38
N TYR A 90 12.85 2.32 27.51
CA TYR A 90 12.35 3.41 26.67
C TYR A 90 11.18 4.14 27.33
N GLY A 91 11.04 5.43 27.03
CA GLY A 91 9.98 6.27 27.57
C GLY A 91 8.58 5.90 27.04
N ASP A 92 8.52 5.48 25.78
CA ASP A 92 7.29 5.02 25.11
C ASP A 92 7.60 3.92 24.08
N TYR A 93 6.53 3.30 23.55
CA TYR A 93 6.66 2.22 22.57
C TYR A 93 7.15 2.73 21.20
N ARG A 94 6.85 3.98 20.82
CA ARG A 94 7.31 4.57 19.57
C ARG A 94 8.85 4.65 19.56
N ALA A 95 9.46 5.14 20.62
CA ALA A 95 10.92 5.22 20.75
C ALA A 95 11.58 3.84 20.66
N TRP A 96 11.03 2.85 21.36
CA TRP A 96 11.51 1.46 21.26
C TRP A 96 11.35 0.89 19.86
N ARG A 97 10.20 1.09 19.23
CA ARG A 97 9.89 0.53 17.91
C ARG A 97 10.75 1.16 16.82
N TRP A 98 11.07 2.43 16.94
CA TRP A 98 11.93 3.15 16.01
C TRP A 98 13.32 2.50 15.90
N GLU A 99 13.93 2.21 17.03
CA GLU A 99 15.22 1.53 17.08
C GLU A 99 15.11 0.04 16.68
N TYR A 100 14.01 -0.62 17.07
CA TYR A 100 13.74 -1.99 16.65
C TYR A 100 13.64 -2.11 15.10
N LEU A 101 13.08 -1.11 14.43
CA LEU A 101 12.98 -1.03 12.97
C LEU A 101 14.29 -0.52 12.33
N LYS A 102 15.36 -0.27 13.11
CA LYS A 102 16.65 0.25 12.64
C LYS A 102 16.53 1.60 11.91
N ARG A 103 15.60 2.46 12.32
CA ARG A 103 15.36 3.77 11.72
C ARG A 103 16.31 4.79 12.28
N PHE A 104 17.50 4.88 11.66
CA PHE A 104 18.57 5.79 12.08
C PHE A 104 18.73 7.02 11.16
N ASP A 105 18.12 6.97 9.96
CA ASP A 105 18.26 8.00 8.94
C ASP A 105 17.16 9.07 9.00
N TYR A 106 16.15 8.87 9.80
CA TYR A 106 15.04 9.81 10.02
C TYR A 106 14.37 9.60 11.39
N THR A 107 13.65 10.60 11.82
CA THR A 107 13.03 10.68 13.15
C THR A 107 11.50 10.67 13.07
N PRO A 108 10.79 10.45 14.19
CA PRO A 108 9.35 10.67 14.25
C PRO A 108 8.92 12.09 13.83
N GLU A 109 9.76 13.11 14.09
CA GLU A 109 9.46 14.49 13.70
C GLU A 109 9.51 14.72 12.19
N ASP A 110 10.34 13.96 11.48
CA ASP A 110 10.37 13.97 10.01
C ASP A 110 9.05 13.40 9.45
N CYS A 111 8.48 12.35 10.07
CA CYS A 111 7.15 11.85 9.71
C CYS A 111 6.06 12.90 9.94
N LEU A 112 6.09 13.61 11.08
CA LEU A 112 5.15 14.71 11.34
C LEU A 112 5.32 15.86 10.35
N THR A 113 6.54 16.12 9.89
CA THR A 113 6.81 17.09 8.80
C THR A 113 6.18 16.60 7.50
N PHE A 114 6.34 15.32 7.17
CA PHE A 114 5.72 14.73 5.99
C PHE A 114 4.19 14.83 6.03
N HIS A 115 3.56 14.59 7.19
CA HIS A 115 2.11 14.79 7.34
C HIS A 115 1.70 16.24 7.05
N ARG A 116 2.45 17.25 7.55
CA ARG A 116 2.19 18.67 7.26
C ARG A 116 2.34 18.98 5.76
N SER A 117 3.35 18.40 5.12
CA SER A 117 3.58 18.56 3.67
C SER A 117 2.44 17.93 2.86
N ILE A 118 1.97 16.73 3.25
CA ILE A 118 0.82 16.07 2.62
C ILE A 118 -0.45 16.91 2.76
N GLU A 119 -0.73 17.42 3.96
CA GLU A 119 -1.89 18.29 4.21
C GLU A 119 -1.88 19.52 3.32
N LYS A 120 -0.72 20.15 3.18
CA LYS A 120 -0.56 21.39 2.41
C LYS A 120 -0.56 21.18 0.89
N VAL A 121 0.05 20.10 0.42
CA VAL A 121 0.31 19.89 -1.02
C VAL A 121 -0.68 18.91 -1.64
N ILE A 122 -0.92 17.77 -0.99
CA ILE A 122 -1.67 16.66 -1.60
C ILE A 122 -3.16 16.75 -1.31
N VAL A 123 -3.57 17.11 -0.10
CA VAL A 123 -5.00 17.20 0.25
C VAL A 123 -5.78 18.09 -0.73
N PRO A 124 -5.28 19.28 -1.15
CA PRO A 124 -5.97 20.09 -2.15
C PRO A 124 -6.09 19.42 -3.54
N LEU A 125 -5.10 18.60 -3.92
CA LEU A 125 -5.15 17.84 -5.18
C LEU A 125 -6.14 16.68 -5.09
N ALA A 126 -6.17 15.97 -3.97
CA ALA A 126 -7.15 14.93 -3.73
C ALA A 126 -8.58 15.50 -3.75
N ASP A 127 -8.81 16.68 -3.15
CA ASP A 127 -10.10 17.36 -3.18
C ASP A 127 -10.51 17.74 -4.62
N LYS A 128 -9.56 18.21 -5.45
CA LYS A 128 -9.80 18.47 -6.87
C LYS A 128 -10.19 17.21 -7.64
N LEU A 129 -9.55 16.07 -7.38
CA LEU A 129 -9.92 14.78 -7.99
C LEU A 129 -11.34 14.37 -7.58
N LEU A 130 -11.71 14.55 -6.31
CA LEU A 130 -13.06 14.26 -5.83
C LEU A 130 -14.11 15.19 -6.47
N LYS A 131 -13.79 16.48 -6.65
CA LYS A 131 -14.63 17.41 -7.39
C LYS A 131 -14.87 16.94 -8.83
N ASN A 132 -13.80 16.61 -9.55
CA ASN A 132 -13.90 16.12 -10.93
C ASN A 132 -14.75 14.84 -11.01
N ARG A 133 -14.53 13.89 -10.07
CA ARG A 133 -15.32 12.65 -9.96
C ARG A 133 -16.80 12.95 -9.75
N LYS A 134 -17.13 13.86 -8.83
CA LYS A 134 -18.50 14.28 -8.56
C LYS A 134 -19.19 14.84 -9.82
N GLU A 135 -18.50 15.73 -10.53
CA GLU A 135 -19.00 16.36 -11.75
C GLU A 135 -19.20 15.33 -12.88
N ALA A 136 -18.22 14.46 -13.11
CA ALA A 136 -18.30 13.43 -14.14
C ALA A 136 -19.41 12.40 -13.89
N LEU A 137 -19.67 12.06 -12.61
CA LEU A 137 -20.78 11.18 -12.25
C LEU A 137 -22.14 11.89 -12.20
N GLY A 138 -22.20 13.21 -12.41
CA GLY A 138 -23.44 14.00 -12.37
C GLY A 138 -24.13 14.02 -11.01
N LEU A 139 -23.36 13.94 -9.91
CA LEU A 139 -23.86 13.87 -8.56
C LEU A 139 -23.78 15.23 -7.84
N GLU A 140 -24.75 15.54 -7.01
CA GLU A 140 -24.69 16.72 -6.13
C GLU A 140 -23.61 16.54 -5.05
N LYS A 141 -23.54 15.35 -4.47
CA LYS A 141 -22.50 14.89 -3.52
C LYS A 141 -22.15 13.44 -3.82
N LEU A 142 -20.88 13.12 -3.68
CA LEU A 142 -20.42 11.73 -3.65
C LEU A 142 -20.84 11.08 -2.34
N LYS A 143 -20.97 9.78 -2.35
CA LYS A 143 -21.05 8.94 -1.14
C LYS A 143 -19.85 7.98 -1.13
N PRO A 144 -19.49 7.36 -0.01
CA PRO A 144 -18.35 6.45 0.06
C PRO A 144 -18.36 5.34 -1.00
N TRP A 145 -19.53 4.88 -1.43
CA TRP A 145 -19.70 3.87 -2.49
C TRP A 145 -19.56 4.41 -3.92
N ASP A 146 -19.30 5.70 -4.09
CA ASP A 146 -19.04 6.32 -5.40
C ASP A 146 -17.53 6.52 -5.67
N LEU A 147 -16.65 6.16 -4.72
CA LEU A 147 -15.22 6.47 -4.80
C LEU A 147 -14.42 5.52 -5.70
N SER A 148 -14.93 4.32 -5.98
CA SER A 148 -14.19 3.28 -6.72
C SER A 148 -14.73 2.99 -8.11
N VAL A 149 -15.94 3.46 -8.45
CA VAL A 149 -16.54 3.24 -9.77
C VAL A 149 -15.84 4.07 -10.84
N ASP A 150 -15.77 3.56 -12.07
CA ASP A 150 -15.31 4.34 -13.22
C ASP A 150 -16.24 5.53 -13.48
N ILE A 151 -15.66 6.72 -13.58
CA ILE A 151 -16.43 7.97 -13.71
C ILE A 151 -17.11 8.14 -15.06
N TYR A 152 -16.69 7.39 -16.08
CA TYR A 152 -17.26 7.38 -17.43
C TYR A 152 -18.22 6.20 -17.65
N GLY A 153 -18.52 5.42 -16.61
CA GLY A 153 -19.45 4.29 -16.67
C GLY A 153 -18.96 3.11 -17.52
N ARG A 154 -17.63 2.96 -17.68
CA ARG A 154 -17.04 1.82 -18.40
C ARG A 154 -17.00 0.60 -17.49
N GLU A 155 -17.10 -0.59 -18.10
CA GLU A 155 -16.93 -1.84 -17.36
C GLU A 155 -15.54 -1.96 -16.75
N PRO A 156 -15.39 -2.69 -15.62
CA PRO A 156 -14.09 -2.98 -15.03
C PRO A 156 -13.12 -3.63 -16.01
N LEU A 157 -11.83 -3.27 -15.92
CA LEU A 157 -10.79 -3.92 -16.71
C LEU A 157 -10.67 -5.41 -16.31
N SER A 158 -10.65 -6.28 -17.32
CA SER A 158 -10.49 -7.73 -17.18
C SER A 158 -9.31 -8.21 -18.03
N PRO A 159 -8.07 -8.02 -17.53
CA PRO A 159 -6.85 -8.11 -18.33
C PRO A 159 -6.40 -9.52 -18.70
N PHE A 160 -6.79 -10.55 -17.95
CA PHE A 160 -6.38 -11.93 -18.17
C PHE A 160 -7.44 -12.93 -17.68
N LYS A 161 -7.34 -14.17 -18.13
CA LYS A 161 -8.30 -15.24 -17.83
C LYS A 161 -7.80 -16.22 -16.77
N ASP A 162 -6.50 -16.44 -16.72
CA ASP A 162 -5.86 -17.37 -15.80
C ASP A 162 -4.45 -16.90 -15.42
N ALA A 163 -3.85 -17.54 -14.42
CA ALA A 163 -2.54 -17.19 -13.90
C ALA A 163 -1.42 -17.38 -14.94
N GLY A 164 -1.55 -18.32 -15.85
CA GLY A 164 -0.57 -18.53 -16.93
C GLY A 164 -0.53 -17.32 -17.89
N GLU A 165 -1.68 -16.77 -18.26
CA GLU A 165 -1.74 -15.54 -19.07
C GLU A 165 -1.18 -14.32 -18.32
N LEU A 166 -1.44 -14.21 -17.02
CA LEU A 166 -0.84 -13.16 -16.17
C LEU A 166 0.68 -13.26 -16.20
N GLU A 167 1.21 -14.47 -15.98
CA GLU A 167 2.64 -14.76 -15.95
C GLU A 167 3.32 -14.45 -17.28
N ASP A 168 2.76 -14.93 -18.41
CA ASP A 168 3.32 -14.71 -19.75
C ASP A 168 3.40 -13.22 -20.09
N LYS A 169 2.33 -12.47 -19.84
CA LYS A 169 2.26 -11.04 -20.14
C LYS A 169 3.17 -10.22 -19.23
N CYS A 170 3.24 -10.53 -17.94
CA CYS A 170 4.17 -9.86 -17.02
C CYS A 170 5.63 -10.13 -17.40
N HIS A 171 5.98 -11.37 -17.85
CA HIS A 171 7.30 -11.64 -18.38
C HIS A 171 7.68 -10.75 -19.56
N ASN A 172 6.76 -10.57 -20.53
CA ASN A 172 6.97 -9.67 -21.68
C ASN A 172 7.16 -8.21 -21.22
N ILE A 173 6.36 -7.75 -20.26
CA ILE A 173 6.46 -6.40 -19.70
C ILE A 173 7.84 -6.21 -19.04
N PHE A 174 8.26 -7.08 -18.15
CA PHE A 174 9.55 -6.98 -17.45
C PHE A 174 10.72 -7.02 -18.43
N LYS A 175 10.67 -7.89 -19.45
CA LYS A 175 11.66 -7.92 -20.52
C LYS A 175 11.70 -6.61 -21.33
N SER A 176 10.57 -5.95 -21.51
CA SER A 176 10.47 -4.67 -22.20
C SER A 176 10.95 -3.51 -21.35
N VAL A 177 10.85 -3.59 -20.02
CA VAL A 177 11.46 -2.63 -19.09
C VAL A 177 12.98 -2.75 -19.16
N ASP A 178 13.52 -3.95 -18.94
CA ASP A 178 14.96 -4.28 -19.06
C ASP A 178 15.13 -5.77 -19.33
N PRO A 179 15.99 -6.19 -20.29
CA PRO A 179 16.22 -7.60 -20.61
C PRO A 179 16.62 -8.45 -19.40
N VAL A 180 17.41 -7.89 -18.47
CA VAL A 180 17.86 -8.61 -17.26
C VAL A 180 16.70 -8.88 -16.31
N LEU A 181 15.75 -7.94 -16.16
CA LEU A 181 14.55 -8.16 -15.36
C LEU A 181 13.66 -9.25 -15.97
N GLY A 182 13.59 -9.30 -17.30
CA GLY A 182 12.97 -10.43 -18.01
C GLY A 182 13.66 -11.76 -17.73
N GLU A 183 15.00 -11.81 -17.71
CA GLU A 183 15.76 -13.02 -17.37
C GLU A 183 15.49 -13.46 -15.93
N TYR A 184 15.48 -12.54 -14.95
CA TYR A 184 15.15 -12.84 -13.56
C TYR A 184 13.75 -13.45 -13.41
N PHE A 185 12.75 -12.86 -14.04
CA PHE A 185 11.41 -13.42 -14.02
C PHE A 185 11.33 -14.78 -14.76
N GLY A 186 12.11 -14.96 -15.82
CA GLY A 186 12.28 -16.24 -16.51
C GLY A 186 12.84 -17.35 -15.61
N VAL A 187 13.78 -17.01 -14.70
CA VAL A 187 14.27 -17.94 -13.66
C VAL A 187 13.14 -18.31 -12.70
N MET A 188 12.34 -17.34 -12.23
CA MET A 188 11.23 -17.62 -11.32
C MET A 188 10.21 -18.59 -11.93
N ARG A 189 9.89 -18.42 -13.21
CA ARG A 189 8.99 -19.31 -13.95
C ARG A 189 9.55 -20.72 -14.03
N LYS A 190 10.82 -20.85 -14.44
CA LYS A 190 11.50 -22.14 -14.63
C LYS A 190 11.62 -22.92 -13.32
N GLU A 191 11.91 -22.24 -12.23
CA GLU A 191 12.14 -22.86 -10.91
C GLU A 191 10.84 -22.99 -10.08
N ASN A 192 9.64 -22.69 -10.66
CA ASN A 192 8.33 -22.75 -10.00
C ASN A 192 8.26 -21.88 -8.73
N LEU A 193 8.75 -20.65 -8.80
CA LEU A 193 8.78 -19.67 -7.69
C LEU A 193 7.58 -18.73 -7.68
N LEU A 194 6.49 -19.13 -8.34
CA LEU A 194 5.26 -18.34 -8.50
C LEU A 194 4.05 -19.19 -8.06
N ASP A 195 3.31 -18.73 -7.06
CA ASP A 195 2.02 -19.30 -6.66
C ASP A 195 0.93 -18.21 -6.78
N LEU A 196 0.35 -18.08 -7.96
CA LEU A 196 -0.47 -16.94 -8.36
C LEU A 196 -1.98 -17.18 -8.22
N ASP A 197 -2.44 -18.43 -8.40
CA ASP A 197 -3.88 -18.76 -8.44
C ASP A 197 -4.58 -18.58 -7.09
N ASN A 198 -5.78 -18.00 -7.13
CA ASN A 198 -6.71 -18.07 -6.00
C ASN A 198 -7.32 -19.47 -5.92
N ARG A 199 -7.36 -20.05 -4.72
CA ARG A 199 -7.99 -21.34 -4.47
C ARG A 199 -8.52 -21.47 -3.03
N LYS A 200 -9.51 -22.31 -2.83
CA LYS A 200 -10.10 -22.55 -1.51
C LYS A 200 -9.03 -23.02 -0.51
N GLY A 201 -8.98 -22.39 0.65
CA GLY A 201 -8.03 -22.69 1.72
C GLY A 201 -6.65 -22.03 1.58
N LYS A 202 -6.41 -21.28 0.51
CA LYS A 202 -5.20 -20.45 0.38
C LYS A 202 -5.33 -19.20 1.24
N ALA A 203 -4.26 -18.80 1.92
CA ALA A 203 -4.22 -17.57 2.72
C ALA A 203 -4.50 -16.34 1.85
N PRO A 204 -5.24 -15.32 2.34
CA PRO A 204 -5.47 -14.09 1.57
C PRO A 204 -4.20 -13.25 1.45
N GLY A 205 -4.19 -12.34 0.47
CA GLY A 205 -3.10 -11.38 0.25
C GLY A 205 -2.14 -11.79 -0.87
N GLY A 206 -1.13 -10.96 -1.07
CA GLY A 206 0.00 -11.17 -1.94
C GLY A 206 1.27 -10.70 -1.22
N TYR A 207 2.39 -11.34 -1.50
CA TYR A 207 3.71 -10.96 -0.99
C TYR A 207 4.83 -11.62 -1.79
N CYS A 208 6.00 -10.99 -1.79
CA CYS A 208 7.25 -11.60 -2.18
C CYS A 208 8.06 -11.96 -0.93
N THR A 209 8.65 -13.14 -0.91
CA THR A 209 9.58 -13.57 0.15
C THR A 209 10.87 -14.08 -0.47
N GLU A 210 11.94 -14.17 0.32
CA GLU A 210 13.24 -14.71 -0.09
C GLU A 210 13.44 -16.09 0.52
N TYR A 211 14.03 -17.00 -0.27
CA TYR A 211 14.73 -18.18 0.25
C TYR A 211 16.21 -17.84 0.50
N PRO A 212 16.61 -17.48 1.73
CA PRO A 212 17.90 -16.83 1.99
C PRO A 212 19.12 -17.69 1.61
N PHE A 213 18.99 -19.01 1.66
CA PHE A 213 20.06 -19.93 1.30
C PHE A 213 20.23 -20.04 -0.22
N GLN A 214 19.13 -20.13 -0.96
CA GLN A 214 19.11 -20.19 -2.43
C GLN A 214 19.31 -18.81 -3.06
N ARG A 215 19.05 -17.74 -2.31
CA ARG A 215 19.05 -16.34 -2.79
C ARG A 215 18.06 -16.15 -3.94
N LEU A 216 16.90 -16.77 -3.82
CA LEU A 216 15.83 -16.73 -4.80
C LEU A 216 14.55 -16.16 -4.18
N PRO A 217 13.83 -15.29 -4.88
CA PRO A 217 12.52 -14.81 -4.45
C PRO A 217 11.43 -15.84 -4.71
N PHE A 218 10.32 -15.70 -4.00
CA PHE A 218 9.09 -16.44 -4.23
C PHE A 218 7.91 -15.50 -4.13
N ILE A 219 7.03 -15.49 -5.13
CA ILE A 219 5.82 -14.66 -5.15
C ILE A 219 4.60 -15.53 -4.87
N PHE A 220 3.83 -15.10 -3.89
CA PHE A 220 2.53 -15.64 -3.51
C PHE A 220 1.46 -14.57 -3.73
N MET A 221 0.35 -14.92 -4.42
CA MET A 221 -0.79 -14.02 -4.56
C MET A 221 -2.09 -14.80 -4.81
N ASN A 222 -3.20 -14.09 -4.92
CA ASN A 222 -4.54 -14.65 -5.14
C ASN A 222 -5.21 -13.97 -6.34
N ALA A 223 -4.69 -14.22 -7.53
CA ALA A 223 -5.18 -13.61 -8.77
C ALA A 223 -6.58 -14.10 -9.15
N VAL A 224 -7.46 -13.16 -9.56
CA VAL A 224 -8.86 -13.40 -9.93
C VAL A 224 -9.26 -12.72 -11.25
N GLY A 225 -8.31 -12.23 -12.03
CA GLY A 225 -8.53 -11.65 -13.36
C GLY A 225 -8.75 -10.13 -13.36
N THR A 226 -8.38 -9.41 -12.32
CA THR A 226 -8.59 -7.97 -12.18
C THR A 226 -7.36 -7.14 -12.56
N HIS A 227 -7.57 -5.84 -12.84
CA HIS A 227 -6.46 -4.91 -13.00
C HIS A 227 -5.57 -4.82 -11.74
N SER A 228 -6.17 -4.96 -10.57
CA SER A 228 -5.41 -4.97 -9.30
C SER A 228 -4.40 -6.12 -9.25
N ASP A 229 -4.73 -7.28 -9.83
CA ASP A 229 -3.80 -8.42 -9.85
C ASP A 229 -2.59 -8.14 -10.74
N VAL A 230 -2.78 -7.42 -11.86
CA VAL A 230 -1.65 -6.99 -12.71
C VAL A 230 -0.74 -6.04 -11.94
N GLN A 231 -1.28 -5.05 -11.24
CA GLN A 231 -0.49 -4.14 -10.41
C GLN A 231 0.24 -4.88 -9.29
N THR A 232 -0.44 -5.78 -8.59
CA THR A 232 0.18 -6.62 -7.55
C THR A 232 1.33 -7.45 -8.12
N MET A 233 1.15 -8.11 -9.28
CA MET A 233 2.22 -8.91 -9.88
C MET A 233 3.45 -8.07 -10.25
N ILE A 234 3.24 -6.87 -10.76
CA ILE A 234 4.33 -5.93 -11.10
C ILE A 234 5.03 -5.43 -9.82
N HIS A 235 4.26 -5.12 -8.78
CA HIS A 235 4.75 -4.73 -7.46
C HIS A 235 5.63 -5.82 -6.84
N GLU A 236 5.12 -7.04 -6.73
CA GLU A 236 5.87 -8.18 -6.18
C GLU A 236 7.09 -8.54 -7.05
N GLY A 237 6.99 -8.30 -8.37
CA GLY A 237 8.12 -8.39 -9.29
C GLY A 237 9.24 -7.42 -8.90
N GLY A 238 8.94 -6.19 -8.50
CA GLY A 238 9.92 -5.23 -8.01
C GLY A 238 10.69 -5.72 -6.78
N HIS A 239 9.99 -6.31 -5.80
CA HIS A 239 10.61 -6.97 -4.65
C HIS A 239 11.49 -8.16 -5.08
N ALA A 240 11.00 -8.99 -6.00
CA ALA A 240 11.77 -10.12 -6.52
C ALA A 240 13.07 -9.67 -7.19
N PHE A 241 13.03 -8.59 -7.97
CA PHE A 241 14.23 -8.04 -8.61
C PHE A 241 15.21 -7.49 -7.58
N HIS A 242 14.74 -6.93 -6.48
CA HIS A 242 15.61 -6.51 -5.38
C HIS A 242 16.38 -7.71 -4.79
N VAL A 243 15.72 -8.85 -4.61
CA VAL A 243 16.38 -10.08 -4.15
C VAL A 243 17.45 -10.52 -5.14
N PHE A 244 17.18 -10.53 -6.45
CA PHE A 244 18.16 -10.90 -7.46
C PHE A 244 19.35 -9.94 -7.55
N GLU A 245 19.09 -8.62 -7.55
CA GLU A 245 20.15 -7.61 -7.64
C GLU A 245 21.08 -7.63 -6.41
N SER A 246 20.55 -7.93 -5.23
CA SER A 246 21.36 -8.02 -4.00
C SER A 246 21.95 -9.42 -3.75
N ALA A 247 21.67 -10.41 -4.61
CA ALA A 247 22.04 -11.82 -4.40
C ALA A 247 23.55 -12.06 -4.24
N GLU A 248 24.40 -11.23 -4.89
CA GLU A 248 25.87 -11.36 -4.81
C GLU A 248 26.45 -10.89 -3.47
N LEU A 249 25.67 -10.19 -2.64
CA LEU A 249 26.12 -9.76 -1.32
C LEU A 249 26.34 -10.98 -0.41
N PRO A 250 27.52 -11.12 0.21
CA PRO A 250 27.93 -12.38 0.86
C PRO A 250 27.12 -12.71 2.12
N PHE A 251 26.71 -11.71 2.89
CA PHE A 251 26.02 -11.92 4.16
C PHE A 251 24.53 -11.60 4.05
N SER A 252 23.68 -12.39 4.71
CA SER A 252 22.22 -12.17 4.73
C SER A 252 21.85 -10.80 5.30
N SER A 253 22.60 -10.33 6.31
CA SER A 253 22.40 -8.98 6.89
C SER A 253 22.66 -7.86 5.92
N GLN A 254 23.47 -8.06 4.87
CA GLN A 254 23.70 -7.08 3.82
C GLN A 254 22.57 -7.06 2.76
N ARG A 255 21.80 -8.15 2.67
CA ARG A 255 20.61 -8.24 1.80
C ARG A 255 19.33 -7.75 2.49
N ASP A 256 19.37 -7.60 3.83
CA ASP A 256 18.25 -7.12 4.65
C ASP A 256 18.15 -5.59 4.56
N VAL A 257 17.38 -5.11 3.59
CA VAL A 257 17.13 -3.69 3.37
C VAL A 257 15.91 -3.22 4.17
N GLY A 258 15.91 -1.94 4.60
CA GLY A 258 14.74 -1.33 5.22
C GLY A 258 13.55 -1.29 4.27
N MET A 259 12.35 -1.50 4.80
CA MET A 259 11.13 -1.56 3.99
C MET A 259 10.86 -0.24 3.26
N GLU A 260 11.35 0.88 3.77
CA GLU A 260 11.30 2.20 3.11
C GLU A 260 11.91 2.19 1.71
N PHE A 261 12.94 1.37 1.48
CA PHE A 261 13.55 1.23 0.15
C PHE A 261 13.11 -0.04 -0.57
N ALA A 262 12.75 -1.10 0.15
CA ALA A 262 12.13 -2.28 -0.45
C ALA A 262 10.83 -1.91 -1.19
N GLU A 263 10.03 -1.00 -0.63
CA GLU A 263 8.83 -0.48 -1.29
C GLU A 263 9.14 0.51 -2.43
N VAL A 264 10.30 1.15 -2.44
CA VAL A 264 10.77 1.90 -3.64
C VAL A 264 10.99 0.93 -4.80
N ALA A 265 11.56 -0.24 -4.53
CA ALA A 265 11.77 -1.26 -5.57
C ALA A 265 10.46 -1.69 -6.22
N SER A 266 9.44 -2.00 -5.41
CA SER A 266 8.13 -2.44 -5.87
C SER A 266 7.34 -1.33 -6.56
N MET A 267 7.17 -0.18 -5.92
CA MET A 267 6.36 0.93 -6.45
C MET A 267 7.00 1.62 -7.66
N ALA A 268 8.34 1.70 -7.73
CA ALA A 268 9.00 2.20 -8.94
C ALA A 268 8.77 1.26 -10.13
N MET A 269 8.76 -0.05 -9.90
CA MET A 269 8.49 -1.03 -10.96
C MET A 269 7.08 -0.86 -11.54
N GLU A 270 6.06 -0.59 -10.73
CA GLU A 270 4.70 -0.29 -11.18
C GLU A 270 4.69 0.87 -12.20
N LEU A 271 5.42 1.94 -11.92
CA LEU A 271 5.51 3.11 -12.77
C LEU A 271 6.41 2.90 -14.01
N LEU A 272 7.54 2.21 -13.85
CA LEU A 272 8.47 1.90 -14.93
C LEU A 272 7.88 0.89 -15.94
N ALA A 273 7.01 0.00 -15.50
CA ALA A 273 6.31 -0.97 -16.34
C ALA A 273 5.11 -0.36 -17.08
N SER A 274 4.56 0.76 -16.59
CA SER A 274 3.31 1.35 -17.09
C SER A 274 3.26 1.61 -18.60
N PRO A 275 4.34 2.00 -19.32
CA PRO A 275 4.32 2.17 -20.78
C PRO A 275 4.18 0.87 -21.57
N TYR A 276 4.44 -0.28 -20.96
CA TYR A 276 4.45 -1.59 -21.63
C TYR A 276 3.19 -2.42 -21.37
N LEU A 277 2.16 -1.81 -20.79
CA LEU A 277 0.89 -2.48 -20.48
C LEU A 277 0.04 -2.79 -21.72
N THR A 278 0.39 -2.25 -22.89
CA THR A 278 -0.38 -2.43 -24.16
C THR A 278 -0.13 -3.79 -24.78
N VAL A 279 -1.12 -4.32 -25.50
CA VAL A 279 -1.01 -5.57 -26.26
C VAL A 279 0.08 -5.53 -27.33
N ASP A 280 0.37 -4.37 -27.91
CA ASP A 280 1.45 -4.19 -28.88
C ASP A 280 2.84 -4.41 -28.26
N ASN A 281 2.96 -4.22 -26.96
CA ASN A 281 4.15 -4.54 -26.18
C ASN A 281 4.09 -5.94 -25.54
N GLY A 282 3.10 -6.76 -25.90
CA GLY A 282 2.86 -8.08 -25.28
C GLY A 282 2.22 -8.01 -23.89
N GLY A 283 1.64 -6.86 -23.53
CA GLY A 283 0.91 -6.62 -22.28
C GLY A 283 -0.58 -6.97 -22.36
N PHE A 284 -1.39 -6.28 -21.57
CA PHE A 284 -2.76 -6.66 -21.25
C PHE A 284 -3.84 -5.88 -22.00
N TYR A 285 -3.59 -4.62 -22.38
CA TYR A 285 -4.60 -3.63 -22.71
C TYR A 285 -4.49 -3.10 -24.12
N THR A 286 -5.62 -2.69 -24.68
CA THR A 286 -5.63 -1.73 -25.80
C THR A 286 -5.02 -0.39 -25.35
N ASP A 287 -4.66 0.49 -26.28
CA ASP A 287 -4.12 1.81 -25.94
C ASP A 287 -5.04 2.61 -25.00
N LYS A 288 -6.36 2.58 -25.28
CA LYS A 288 -7.37 3.26 -24.45
C LYS A 288 -7.46 2.69 -23.04
N GLU A 289 -7.44 1.38 -22.91
CA GLU A 289 -7.46 0.71 -21.59
C GLU A 289 -6.14 0.91 -20.83
N SER A 290 -5.01 0.93 -21.54
CA SER A 290 -3.70 1.22 -20.94
C SER A 290 -3.63 2.66 -20.43
N SER A 291 -4.14 3.63 -21.20
CA SER A 291 -4.26 5.02 -20.75
C SER A 291 -5.13 5.13 -19.50
N ARG A 292 -6.30 4.48 -19.51
CA ARG A 292 -7.18 4.40 -18.34
C ARG A 292 -6.46 3.80 -17.12
N ALA A 293 -5.80 2.66 -17.29
CA ALA A 293 -5.08 1.98 -16.21
C ALA A 293 -3.99 2.87 -15.58
N ARG A 294 -3.25 3.61 -16.42
CA ARG A 294 -2.21 4.55 -15.95
C ARG A 294 -2.79 5.74 -15.20
N ILE A 295 -3.87 6.34 -15.70
CA ILE A 295 -4.54 7.46 -15.01
C ILE A 295 -5.09 7.01 -13.67
N GLU A 296 -5.82 5.87 -13.62
CA GLU A 296 -6.35 5.32 -12.38
C GLU A 296 -5.25 5.02 -11.36
N HIS A 297 -4.08 4.57 -11.80
CA HIS A 297 -2.93 4.35 -10.92
C HIS A 297 -2.39 5.67 -10.34
N LEU A 298 -2.16 6.69 -11.18
CA LEU A 298 -1.68 7.99 -10.75
C LEU A 298 -2.66 8.71 -9.81
N GLU A 299 -3.96 8.63 -10.07
CA GLU A 299 -5.00 9.16 -9.17
C GLU A 299 -5.00 8.44 -7.81
N LYS A 300 -4.83 7.09 -7.80
CA LYS A 300 -4.72 6.31 -6.56
C LYS A 300 -3.52 6.75 -5.71
N ILE A 301 -2.40 7.10 -6.33
CA ILE A 301 -1.22 7.62 -5.62
C ILE A 301 -1.56 8.91 -4.89
N ILE A 302 -2.24 9.85 -5.54
CA ILE A 302 -2.68 11.11 -4.89
C ILE A 302 -3.63 10.82 -3.73
N MET A 303 -4.59 9.91 -3.91
CA MET A 303 -5.57 9.57 -2.87
C MET A 303 -4.97 8.78 -1.71
N PHE A 304 -3.84 8.11 -1.93
CA PHE A 304 -3.19 7.27 -0.92
C PHE A 304 -2.49 8.08 0.18
N TRP A 305 -1.73 9.14 -0.16
CA TRP A 305 -0.95 9.89 0.81
C TRP A 305 -1.77 10.50 1.96
N PRO A 306 -2.94 11.15 1.74
CA PRO A 306 -3.78 11.61 2.82
C PRO A 306 -4.24 10.49 3.76
N TYR A 307 -4.57 9.31 3.22
CA TYR A 307 -4.95 8.16 4.03
C TYR A 307 -3.76 7.59 4.82
N MET A 308 -2.58 7.52 4.21
CA MET A 308 -1.34 7.14 4.89
C MET A 308 -1.07 8.07 6.08
N ALA A 309 -1.24 9.39 5.90
CA ALA A 309 -1.07 10.36 6.98
C ALA A 309 -2.05 10.15 8.15
N VAL A 310 -3.32 9.78 7.88
CA VAL A 310 -4.28 9.40 8.93
C VAL A 310 -3.77 8.20 9.73
N VAL A 311 -3.36 7.13 9.03
CA VAL A 311 -2.93 5.88 9.66
C VAL A 311 -1.67 6.08 10.50
N ASP A 312 -0.69 6.80 9.98
CA ASP A 312 0.58 7.01 10.65
C ASP A 312 0.44 8.00 11.82
N ALA A 313 -0.24 9.13 11.62
CA ALA A 313 -0.49 10.10 12.67
C ALA A 313 -1.28 9.51 13.86
N PHE A 314 -2.26 8.64 13.58
CA PHE A 314 -2.98 7.91 14.63
C PHE A 314 -2.03 7.06 15.49
N GLN A 315 -1.08 6.37 14.87
CA GLN A 315 -0.11 5.56 15.61
C GLN A 315 0.85 6.43 16.44
N HIS A 316 1.33 7.54 15.87
CA HIS A 316 2.12 8.51 16.65
C HIS A 316 1.34 8.98 17.87
N TRP A 317 0.08 9.38 17.72
CA TRP A 317 -0.75 9.80 18.83
C TRP A 317 -0.97 8.68 19.85
N ALA A 318 -1.34 7.48 19.42
CA ALA A 318 -1.69 6.37 20.31
C ALA A 318 -0.50 5.95 21.21
N TYR A 319 0.71 5.89 20.64
CA TYR A 319 1.88 5.46 21.40
C TYR A 319 2.57 6.55 22.22
N THR A 320 2.28 7.83 21.93
CA THR A 320 2.72 8.95 22.78
C THR A 320 1.68 9.38 23.82
N ASN A 321 0.43 8.91 23.69
CA ASN A 321 -0.65 9.15 24.64
C ASN A 321 -1.32 7.82 25.08
N PRO A 322 -0.53 6.82 25.56
CA PRO A 322 -1.05 5.48 25.77
C PRO A 322 -2.20 5.42 26.77
N ASP A 323 -2.18 6.24 27.82
CA ASP A 323 -3.27 6.27 28.81
C ASP A 323 -4.60 6.72 28.20
N LYS A 324 -4.57 7.67 27.23
CA LYS A 324 -5.78 8.06 26.47
C LYS A 324 -6.19 6.95 25.51
N ALA A 325 -5.23 6.35 24.80
CA ALA A 325 -5.48 5.33 23.80
C ALA A 325 -5.94 3.98 24.37
N LEU A 326 -5.82 3.76 25.70
CA LEU A 326 -6.44 2.63 26.38
C LEU A 326 -7.98 2.74 26.46
N ASN A 327 -8.55 3.92 26.22
CA ASN A 327 -9.99 4.05 26.00
C ASN A 327 -10.29 4.13 24.49
N PRO A 328 -10.96 3.11 23.91
CA PRO A 328 -11.28 3.10 22.47
C PRO A 328 -12.12 4.28 21.99
N ASP A 329 -12.95 4.90 22.83
CA ASP A 329 -13.72 6.09 22.44
C ASP A 329 -12.79 7.28 22.15
N ASN A 330 -11.65 7.39 22.86
CA ASN A 330 -10.64 8.39 22.53
C ASN A 330 -9.92 8.05 21.21
N CYS A 331 -9.71 6.76 20.91
CA CYS A 331 -9.16 6.33 19.63
C CYS A 331 -10.11 6.70 18.47
N ASP A 332 -11.41 6.46 18.64
CA ASP A 332 -12.44 6.81 17.67
C ASP A 332 -12.50 8.33 17.43
N SER A 333 -12.38 9.11 18.50
CA SER A 333 -12.34 10.58 18.42
C SER A 333 -11.11 11.07 17.65
N GLU A 334 -9.91 10.60 18.04
CA GLU A 334 -8.66 11.00 17.38
C GLU A 334 -8.64 10.59 15.90
N TRP A 335 -9.06 9.35 15.60
CA TRP A 335 -9.16 8.90 14.21
C TRP A 335 -10.12 9.78 13.40
N SER A 336 -11.27 10.17 13.99
CA SER A 336 -12.23 11.06 13.34
C SER A 336 -11.65 12.45 13.09
N ASP A 337 -10.85 12.98 14.01
CA ASP A 337 -10.23 14.30 13.85
C ASP A 337 -9.11 14.26 12.79
N LEU A 338 -8.31 13.19 12.75
CA LEU A 338 -7.35 12.96 11.68
C LEU A 338 -8.04 12.75 10.33
N TRP A 339 -9.15 12.01 10.30
CA TRP A 339 -9.95 11.85 9.09
C TRP A 339 -10.46 13.19 8.56
N LYS A 340 -10.98 14.06 9.43
CA LYS A 340 -11.40 15.42 9.07
C LYS A 340 -10.23 16.21 8.48
N ARG A 341 -9.05 16.10 9.05
CA ARG A 341 -7.87 16.84 8.63
C ARG A 341 -7.39 16.44 7.24
N PHE A 342 -7.39 15.14 6.90
CA PHE A 342 -6.73 14.62 5.71
C PHE A 342 -7.68 14.07 4.64
N GLN A 343 -8.88 13.62 5.01
CA GLN A 343 -9.81 12.88 4.13
C GLN A 343 -11.15 13.56 3.91
N MET A 344 -11.50 14.54 4.74
CA MET A 344 -12.76 15.25 4.56
C MET A 344 -12.70 16.16 3.34
N SER A 345 -13.72 16.05 2.51
CA SER A 345 -13.96 16.91 1.35
C SER A 345 -15.41 17.36 1.37
N GLU A 346 -15.65 18.62 0.96
CA GLU A 346 -17.00 19.12 0.78
C GLU A 346 -17.76 18.39 -0.35
N HIS A 347 -17.05 17.64 -1.19
CA HIS A 347 -17.62 16.89 -2.31
C HIS A 347 -18.19 15.55 -1.91
N ILE A 348 -17.89 15.03 -0.69
CA ILE A 348 -18.38 13.75 -0.18
C ILE A 348 -19.35 13.99 0.98
N ASP A 349 -20.48 13.32 0.94
CA ASP A 349 -21.43 13.27 2.05
C ASP A 349 -21.22 12.02 2.91
N TYR A 350 -20.75 12.25 4.13
CA TYR A 350 -20.54 11.25 5.18
C TYR A 350 -21.60 11.28 6.29
N SER A 351 -22.73 11.99 6.11
CA SER A 351 -23.70 12.28 7.18
C SER A 351 -24.20 11.05 7.94
N ASP A 352 -24.33 9.91 7.25
CA ASP A 352 -24.82 8.65 7.84
C ASP A 352 -23.68 7.66 8.18
N CYS A 353 -22.43 8.14 8.23
CA CYS A 353 -21.24 7.27 8.30
C CYS A 353 -20.41 7.47 9.58
N GLY A 354 -20.90 8.20 10.58
CA GLY A 354 -20.13 8.62 11.76
C GLY A 354 -19.40 7.48 12.45
N ASP A 355 -20.11 6.43 12.86
CA ASP A 355 -19.50 5.25 13.53
C ASP A 355 -18.53 4.49 12.62
N ILE A 356 -18.79 4.46 11.30
CA ILE A 356 -17.96 3.76 10.33
C ILE A 356 -16.63 4.50 10.14
N ILE A 357 -16.68 5.83 10.11
CA ILE A 357 -15.48 6.65 9.99
C ILE A 357 -14.68 6.56 11.29
N SER A 358 -15.31 6.78 12.45
CA SER A 358 -14.61 6.80 13.73
C SER A 358 -13.91 5.48 14.05
N THR A 359 -14.49 4.35 13.65
CA THR A 359 -13.90 3.01 13.82
C THR A 359 -13.03 2.57 12.65
N GLY A 360 -12.67 3.45 11.73
CA GLY A 360 -11.86 3.13 10.55
C GLY A 360 -10.51 2.49 10.88
N TRP A 361 -9.92 2.82 12.03
CA TRP A 361 -8.68 2.23 12.51
C TRP A 361 -8.77 0.73 12.80
N HIS A 362 -9.98 0.19 13.09
CA HIS A 362 -10.23 -1.24 13.27
C HIS A 362 -9.90 -2.07 12.03
N ASN A 363 -10.04 -1.49 10.84
CA ASN A 363 -9.87 -2.20 9.58
C ASN A 363 -8.44 -2.16 9.05
N LYS A 364 -7.52 -1.47 9.76
CA LYS A 364 -6.15 -1.31 9.29
C LYS A 364 -5.22 -2.31 9.97
N LEU A 365 -4.97 -3.43 9.32
CA LEU A 365 -4.11 -4.52 9.76
C LEU A 365 -2.75 -4.02 10.29
N HIS A 366 -2.15 -3.03 9.64
CA HIS A 366 -0.82 -2.50 9.99
C HIS A 366 -0.75 -1.97 11.43
N ILE A 367 -1.83 -1.39 11.96
CA ILE A 367 -1.89 -0.90 13.35
C ILE A 367 -1.69 -2.05 14.33
N TYR A 368 -2.24 -3.22 14.02
CA TYR A 368 -2.22 -4.41 14.88
C TYR A 368 -0.96 -5.24 14.71
N HIS A 369 -0.44 -5.38 13.50
CA HIS A 369 0.68 -6.26 13.16
C HIS A 369 2.04 -5.58 13.14
N VAL A 370 2.13 -4.45 12.42
CA VAL A 370 3.39 -3.80 12.08
C VAL A 370 3.31 -2.29 12.32
N PRO A 371 3.24 -1.87 13.60
CA PRO A 371 3.11 -0.46 13.92
C PRO A 371 4.25 0.36 13.31
N PHE A 372 3.88 1.55 12.83
CA PHE A 372 4.73 2.52 12.11
C PHE A 372 5.23 2.09 10.72
N TYR A 373 4.79 0.95 10.20
CA TYR A 373 5.15 0.53 8.84
C TYR A 373 4.53 1.44 7.75
N TYR A 374 3.33 1.96 7.99
CA TYR A 374 2.50 2.56 6.94
C TYR A 374 3.10 3.82 6.30
N VAL A 375 3.94 4.56 7.02
CA VAL A 375 4.68 5.73 6.51
C VAL A 375 5.73 5.34 5.45
N GLU A 376 6.25 4.11 5.52
CA GLU A 376 7.24 3.57 4.59
C GLU A 376 6.69 3.57 3.15
N TYR A 377 5.43 3.19 2.95
CA TYR A 377 4.75 3.32 1.65
C TYR A 377 4.70 4.76 1.15
N GLY A 378 4.47 5.72 2.03
CA GLY A 378 4.41 7.14 1.65
C GLY A 378 5.74 7.68 1.16
N MET A 379 6.83 7.33 1.86
CA MET A 379 8.19 7.67 1.49
C MET A 379 8.61 6.98 0.19
N ALA A 380 8.36 5.68 0.10
CA ALA A 380 8.65 4.88 -1.09
C ALA A 380 7.91 5.40 -2.32
N GLN A 381 6.65 5.80 -2.18
CA GLN A 381 5.89 6.40 -3.26
C GLN A 381 6.54 7.69 -3.76
N LEU A 382 7.02 8.54 -2.85
CA LEU A 382 7.73 9.77 -3.21
C LEU A 382 9.03 9.48 -3.96
N GLY A 383 9.81 8.48 -3.54
CA GLY A 383 11.01 8.00 -4.23
C GLY A 383 10.69 7.45 -5.62
N SER A 384 9.68 6.61 -5.71
CA SER A 384 9.26 5.95 -6.95
C SER A 384 8.82 6.94 -8.03
N ILE A 385 8.12 8.01 -7.65
CA ILE A 385 7.70 9.05 -8.61
C ILE A 385 8.91 9.83 -9.12
N GLN A 386 9.92 10.09 -8.31
CA GLN A 386 11.15 10.75 -8.75
C GLN A 386 11.91 9.87 -9.75
N ILE A 387 12.03 8.55 -9.49
CA ILE A 387 12.62 7.57 -10.41
C ILE A 387 11.84 7.55 -11.73
N TRP A 388 10.51 7.50 -11.65
CA TRP A 388 9.65 7.59 -12.83
C TRP A 388 9.85 8.89 -13.61
N GLY A 389 9.91 10.04 -12.93
CA GLY A 389 10.21 11.34 -13.55
C GLY A 389 11.56 11.36 -14.27
N ASN A 390 12.58 10.68 -13.72
CA ASN A 390 13.85 10.49 -14.40
C ASN A 390 13.70 9.62 -15.66
N SER A 391 12.90 8.57 -15.59
CA SER A 391 12.64 7.68 -16.71
C SER A 391 11.93 8.35 -17.89
N LEU A 392 11.15 9.41 -17.64
CA LEU A 392 10.54 10.23 -18.69
C LEU A 392 11.56 11.08 -19.45
N ARG A 393 12.73 11.36 -18.85
CA ARG A 393 13.83 12.14 -19.45
C ARG A 393 14.89 11.25 -20.10
N ASP A 394 15.35 10.24 -19.36
CA ASP A 394 16.31 9.23 -19.83
C ASP A 394 15.99 7.88 -19.20
N ARG A 395 15.22 7.10 -19.94
CA ARG A 395 14.72 5.81 -19.47
C ARG A 395 15.84 4.82 -19.17
N LYS A 396 16.82 4.75 -20.06
CA LYS A 396 17.92 3.79 -19.90
C LYS A 396 18.72 4.06 -18.64
N LYS A 397 19.06 5.35 -18.44
CA LYS A 397 19.78 5.74 -17.22
C LYS A 397 18.97 5.51 -15.97
N ALA A 398 17.69 5.88 -15.95
CA ALA A 398 16.83 5.69 -14.78
C ALA A 398 16.70 4.22 -14.36
N ILE A 399 16.59 3.29 -15.34
CA ILE A 399 16.56 1.85 -15.04
C ILE A 399 17.93 1.37 -14.53
N GLN A 400 19.03 1.85 -15.10
CA GLN A 400 20.37 1.52 -14.61
C GLN A 400 20.58 1.99 -13.17
N ASP A 401 20.19 3.24 -12.86
CA ASP A 401 20.30 3.82 -11.51
C ASP A 401 19.41 3.04 -10.52
N TYR A 402 18.16 2.72 -10.92
CA TYR A 402 17.26 1.89 -10.12
C TYR A 402 17.89 0.54 -9.77
N ARG A 403 18.39 -0.22 -10.76
CA ARG A 403 19.03 -1.51 -10.54
C ARG A 403 20.31 -1.40 -9.70
N ALA A 404 21.13 -0.37 -9.95
CA ALA A 404 22.32 -0.11 -9.16
C ALA A 404 22.00 0.13 -7.68
N ALA A 405 20.91 0.86 -7.40
CA ALA A 405 20.46 1.08 -6.03
C ALA A 405 19.98 -0.22 -5.37
N LEU A 406 19.23 -1.08 -6.08
CA LEU A 406 18.80 -2.39 -5.57
C LEU A 406 19.99 -3.28 -5.20
N SER A 407 21.07 -3.24 -6.00
CA SER A 407 22.26 -4.06 -5.75
C SER A 407 23.04 -3.70 -4.50
N LEU A 408 22.82 -2.52 -3.93
CA LEU A 408 23.42 -2.10 -2.65
C LEU A 408 22.85 -2.87 -1.45
N GLY A 409 21.62 -3.37 -1.56
CA GLY A 409 20.94 -4.06 -0.45
C GLY A 409 20.90 -3.18 0.81
N GLY A 410 21.19 -3.77 1.96
CA GLY A 410 21.27 -3.09 3.25
C GLY A 410 22.64 -2.51 3.61
N ASN A 411 23.54 -2.31 2.62
CA ASN A 411 24.89 -1.77 2.86
C ASN A 411 24.98 -0.25 2.81
N ALA A 412 23.90 0.44 2.49
CA ALA A 412 23.84 1.89 2.38
C ALA A 412 22.69 2.44 3.24
N THR A 413 22.81 3.70 3.64
CA THR A 413 21.74 4.44 4.33
C THR A 413 20.59 4.74 3.37
N LEU A 414 19.41 5.06 3.89
CA LEU A 414 18.26 5.44 3.05
C LEU A 414 18.57 6.62 2.11
N PRO A 415 19.19 7.73 2.58
CA PRO A 415 19.60 8.81 1.68
C PRO A 415 20.50 8.34 0.53
N GLU A 416 21.50 7.47 0.81
CA GLU A 416 22.40 6.93 -0.22
C GLU A 416 21.69 6.01 -1.20
N LEU A 417 20.75 5.17 -0.75
CA LEU A 417 19.92 4.31 -1.61
C LEU A 417 19.05 5.14 -2.54
N TYR A 418 18.40 6.18 -2.02
CA TYR A 418 17.60 7.10 -2.84
C TYR A 418 18.46 7.85 -3.85
N GLU A 419 19.62 8.37 -3.43
CA GLU A 419 20.56 9.06 -4.32
C GLU A 419 21.05 8.12 -5.44
N ALA A 420 21.42 6.89 -5.12
CA ALA A 420 21.83 5.88 -6.10
C ALA A 420 20.72 5.60 -7.13
N ALA A 421 19.45 5.62 -6.72
CA ALA A 421 18.28 5.49 -7.60
C ALA A 421 17.93 6.80 -8.35
N GLY A 422 18.70 7.87 -8.15
CA GLY A 422 18.46 9.19 -8.74
C GLY A 422 17.32 9.97 -8.09
N ALA A 423 16.97 9.66 -6.84
CA ALA A 423 15.93 10.31 -6.07
C ALA A 423 16.50 11.02 -4.82
N LYS A 424 15.74 11.95 -4.26
CA LYS A 424 16.05 12.61 -2.99
C LYS A 424 15.20 11.99 -1.88
N PHE A 425 15.82 11.52 -0.82
CA PHE A 425 15.13 11.16 0.42
C PHE A 425 14.70 12.44 1.14
N SER A 426 13.41 12.68 1.26
CA SER A 426 12.90 13.97 1.78
C SER A 426 11.46 13.86 2.26
N PHE A 427 11.09 14.80 3.16
CA PHE A 427 9.77 14.98 3.76
C PHE A 427 9.17 16.37 3.48
N ASP A 428 9.88 17.18 2.69
CA ASP A 428 9.56 18.60 2.50
C ASP A 428 8.47 18.86 1.43
N ASP A 429 7.87 20.05 1.54
CA ASP A 429 6.81 20.51 0.63
C ASP A 429 7.27 20.57 -0.83
N GLU A 430 8.51 20.99 -1.09
CA GLU A 430 9.03 21.22 -2.44
C GLU A 430 9.17 19.89 -3.19
N THR A 431 9.76 18.89 -2.56
CA THR A 431 9.94 17.57 -3.16
C THR A 431 8.58 16.91 -3.44
N LEU A 432 7.65 17.04 -2.50
CA LEU A 432 6.29 16.50 -2.65
C LEU A 432 5.50 17.24 -3.74
N LEU A 433 5.63 18.57 -3.83
CA LEU A 433 4.99 19.38 -4.88
C LEU A 433 5.53 19.00 -6.27
N ASN A 434 6.83 18.78 -6.41
CA ASN A 434 7.43 18.34 -7.66
C ASN A 434 6.89 16.97 -8.09
N ALA A 435 6.74 16.02 -7.17
CA ALA A 435 6.12 14.73 -7.43
C ALA A 435 4.65 14.87 -7.83
N ALA A 436 3.88 15.68 -7.14
CA ALA A 436 2.48 15.97 -7.45
C ALA A 436 2.27 16.59 -8.83
N ASN A 437 3.18 17.50 -9.23
CA ASN A 437 3.18 18.10 -10.57
C ASN A 437 3.49 17.07 -11.67
N LEU A 438 4.42 16.14 -11.42
CA LEU A 438 4.71 15.03 -12.34
C LEU A 438 3.49 14.12 -12.53
N ILE A 439 2.79 13.78 -11.46
CA ILE A 439 1.56 12.97 -11.53
C ILE A 439 0.50 13.71 -12.35
N SER A 440 0.27 14.98 -12.06
CA SER A 440 -0.72 15.80 -12.77
C SER A 440 -0.43 15.87 -14.28
N LEU A 441 0.85 16.03 -14.65
CA LEU A 441 1.27 15.99 -16.06
C LEU A 441 1.02 14.61 -16.69
N GLY A 442 1.32 13.52 -15.96
CA GLY A 442 1.08 12.16 -16.41
C GLY A 442 -0.39 11.86 -16.67
N CYS A 443 -1.30 12.37 -15.85
CA CYS A 443 -2.75 12.27 -16.07
C CYS A 443 -3.17 12.98 -17.37
N ILE A 444 -2.69 14.21 -17.60
CA ILE A 444 -3.01 14.99 -18.83
C ILE A 444 -2.47 14.27 -20.09
N LEU A 445 -1.26 13.73 -20.03
CA LEU A 445 -0.66 13.01 -21.17
C LEU A 445 -1.34 11.65 -21.43
N GLY A 446 -1.97 11.07 -20.42
CA GLY A 446 -2.72 9.82 -20.54
C GLY A 446 -4.11 10.01 -21.17
N GLU A 447 -4.66 11.22 -21.17
CA GLU A 447 -5.95 11.54 -21.80
C GLU A 447 -5.85 11.75 -23.32
N ASN A 448 -4.66 11.95 -23.87
CA ASN A 448 -4.39 12.14 -25.30
C ASN A 448 -3.87 10.86 -25.94
#